data_8e2ca82050581a505f70e12367a63efe
#
_entry.id   8e2ca82050581a505f70e12367a63efe
#
_cell.length_a   1.000
_cell.length_b   1.000
_cell.length_c   1.000
_cell.angle_alpha   90.00
_cell.angle_beta   90.00
_cell.angle_gamma   90.00
#
_symmetry.space_group_name_H-M   'P 1'
#
loop_
_entity.id
_entity.type
_entity.pdbx_description
1 polymer ?
#
loop_
_entity_poly.entity_id
_entity_poly.type
_entity_poly.pdbx_seq_one_letter_code
_entity_poly.pdbx_strand_id
1 'polypeptide(L)'
;MADAAELVRLLHLRAASRPSPPQRSGSSTWPQRLLRALPRRRLPLSLRCRALDASRPAAVEGERGEVDEFEDEEESYFSVTSSGLSQVDYLGQSTRGDLNVRRERLEALGGNGESTLHGPIEEIAWKEAGEAEALLHDLGIAAWEGRAYDYGMDNLKSMGFPVDDLKFDPDLVIRGLVIDKEKGNLVKPDRFGYIKRAMHGTQMLSTPSVSEIYGREFVDLRKESRWEFLNTLFSVSEAVMFMQMVDKLDQGLVPAELGPLDYKGLYNAVSKALFRAHVEGQLKREIMAEPERFVEPDPELPLALLDQKEAGKKLLLITNSDYHYTNKMMNHAFNRFLPNDVGWRDLFEMVIVSARKPEFFQLSQPLYEIVTDDGLMRPCFKANSGGLYSGGSAQMVEKSLDIHGDEILYVGDHIYTDVSQSKVHLRWRTALICRELEDEFDALVQSHGQKEKLVTLLQQKEIVGDLFNQLRLAQQRRSNSRPAQTLAATCMDDQELTESMQKLLIVMQRLDEKIGPMLESDGELFNKRWGWLSRAGLWDKSHLTRQIEKYADIYTSRVSNFLHYTPFMYFQSQEQTLAHDDHSYAREENIKVQ
;
A
#
# COMPACT_ATOMS: atom_id res chain seq x y z
N MET A 1 7.75 -14.74 33.33
CA MET A 1 7.69 -13.26 33.28
C MET A 1 8.16 -12.61 34.57
N ALA A 2 7.78 -13.14 35.72
CA ALA A 2 8.35 -12.67 37.01
C ALA A 2 9.88 -12.76 37.04
N ASP A 3 10.45 -13.86 36.53
CA ASP A 3 11.90 -14.11 36.58
C ASP A 3 12.73 -13.13 35.71
N ALA A 4 12.21 -12.64 34.58
CA ALA A 4 12.96 -11.67 33.74
C ALA A 4 12.93 -10.26 34.34
N ALA A 5 11.79 -9.86 34.91
CA ALA A 5 11.67 -8.56 35.60
C ALA A 5 12.48 -8.54 36.89
N GLU A 6 12.59 -9.68 37.57
CA GLU A 6 13.38 -9.85 38.79
C GLU A 6 14.87 -9.88 38.49
N LEU A 7 15.32 -10.52 37.40
CA LEU A 7 16.70 -10.49 36.93
C LEU A 7 17.14 -9.07 36.52
N VAL A 8 16.28 -8.34 35.84
CA VAL A 8 16.52 -6.93 35.45
C VAL A 8 16.57 -6.04 36.68
N ARG A 9 15.71 -6.24 37.68
CA ARG A 9 15.76 -5.54 38.98
C ARG A 9 17.03 -5.87 39.77
N LEU A 10 17.45 -7.13 39.82
CA LEU A 10 18.67 -7.54 40.53
C LEU A 10 19.93 -6.97 39.90
N LEU A 11 19.97 -6.88 38.56
CA LEU A 11 21.07 -6.25 37.85
C LEU A 11 21.12 -4.74 38.08
N HIS A 12 19.99 -4.06 38.20
CA HIS A 12 19.92 -2.63 38.50
C HIS A 12 20.20 -2.33 39.99
N LEU A 13 19.71 -3.17 40.91
CA LEU A 13 19.97 -3.02 42.35
C LEU A 13 21.44 -3.26 42.73
N ARG A 14 22.14 -4.20 42.07
CA ARG A 14 23.59 -4.38 42.26
C ARG A 14 24.43 -3.19 41.76
N ALA A 15 23.93 -2.44 40.78
CA ALA A 15 24.58 -1.23 40.27
C ALA A 15 24.41 -0.02 41.20
N ALA A 16 23.35 0.00 42.03
CA ALA A 16 23.01 1.10 42.93
C ALA A 16 23.60 0.99 44.36
N SER A 17 24.20 -0.16 44.75
CA SER A 17 24.64 -0.44 46.14
C SER A 17 26.15 -0.32 46.40
N ARG A 18 26.84 0.64 45.79
CA ARG A 18 28.21 0.97 46.15
C ARG A 18 28.31 2.26 46.99
N PRO A 19 29.05 2.26 48.10
CA PRO A 19 29.29 3.48 48.89
C PRO A 19 30.15 4.47 48.10
N SER A 20 29.80 5.74 48.15
CA SER A 20 30.54 6.86 47.56
C SER A 20 31.97 6.94 48.15
N PRO A 21 33.00 7.18 47.35
CA PRO A 21 34.35 7.43 47.87
C PRO A 21 34.40 8.79 48.58
N PRO A 22 35.29 8.93 49.59
CA PRO A 22 35.35 10.14 50.42
C PRO A 22 35.83 11.34 49.60
N GLN A 23 35.18 12.47 49.83
CA GLN A 23 35.51 13.77 49.26
C GLN A 23 36.90 14.19 49.74
N ARG A 24 37.85 14.39 48.85
CA ARG A 24 39.08 15.18 49.11
C ARG A 24 38.88 16.60 48.58
N SER A 25 38.89 17.54 49.51
CA SER A 25 39.02 18.96 49.26
C SER A 25 40.40 19.31 48.71
N GLY A 26 40.48 19.99 47.59
CA GLY A 26 41.72 20.47 47.01
C GLY A 26 41.47 21.35 45.79
N SER A 27 41.54 22.65 46.00
CA SER A 27 41.42 23.71 44.98
C SER A 27 42.59 23.68 44.00
N SER A 28 42.34 23.63 42.68
CA SER A 28 43.23 24.26 41.69
C SER A 28 42.48 24.53 40.40
N THR A 29 42.45 25.76 40.02
CA THR A 29 41.92 26.38 38.83
C THR A 29 42.76 26.07 37.59
N TRP A 30 42.17 25.47 36.55
CA TRP A 30 42.59 25.59 35.15
C TRP A 30 41.39 25.47 34.21
N PRO A 31 41.36 26.12 33.03
CA PRO A 31 40.14 26.41 32.28
C PRO A 31 39.64 25.23 31.46
N GLN A 32 38.33 25.03 31.53
CA GLN A 32 37.59 24.03 30.77
C GLN A 32 37.58 24.39 29.26
N ARG A 33 38.26 23.59 28.46
CA ARG A 33 37.90 23.45 27.04
C ARG A 33 36.85 22.37 26.92
N LEU A 34 35.68 22.77 26.42
CA LEU A 34 34.54 21.94 26.10
C LEU A 34 34.94 20.78 25.16
N LEU A 35 34.99 19.58 25.68
CA LEU A 35 34.76 18.36 24.91
C LEU A 35 33.34 17.91 25.21
N ARG A 36 32.42 18.31 24.36
CA ARG A 36 31.04 17.76 24.34
C ARG A 36 31.16 16.28 23.99
N ALA A 37 30.88 15.41 24.92
CA ALA A 37 30.63 14.00 24.69
C ALA A 37 29.33 13.87 23.88
N LEU A 38 29.44 13.38 22.65
CA LEU A 38 28.28 13.01 21.83
C LEU A 38 27.58 11.82 22.48
N PRO A 39 26.25 11.85 22.60
CA PRO A 39 25.48 10.72 23.10
C PRO A 39 25.58 9.56 22.12
N ARG A 40 25.79 8.36 22.63
CA ARG A 40 25.90 7.12 21.88
C ARG A 40 24.56 6.80 21.20
N ARG A 41 24.55 6.81 19.87
CA ARG A 41 23.44 6.40 19.04
C ARG A 41 23.28 4.88 19.09
N ARG A 42 22.10 4.38 19.40
CA ARG A 42 21.65 3.03 19.09
C ARG A 42 21.23 3.01 17.62
N LEU A 43 21.97 2.30 16.77
CA LEU A 43 21.58 2.05 15.38
C LEU A 43 20.75 0.76 15.34
N PRO A 44 19.62 0.74 14.59
CA PRO A 44 18.90 -0.50 14.35
C PRO A 44 19.79 -1.51 13.63
N LEU A 45 19.66 -2.78 13.96
CA LEU A 45 20.43 -3.91 13.43
C LEU A 45 20.37 -4.10 11.89
N SER A 46 19.48 -3.42 11.20
CA SER A 46 19.30 -3.51 9.74
C SER A 46 20.34 -2.75 8.91
N LEU A 47 21.24 -1.96 9.53
CA LEU A 47 22.21 -1.12 8.81
C LEU A 47 23.66 -1.64 8.85
N ARG A 48 23.91 -2.86 9.33
CA ARG A 48 25.29 -3.38 9.52
C ARG A 48 25.84 -4.28 8.41
N CYS A 49 25.24 -4.39 7.27
CA CYS A 49 25.73 -5.25 6.18
C CYS A 49 26.15 -4.51 4.92
N ARG A 50 26.84 -3.37 5.02
CA ARG A 50 27.60 -2.82 3.88
C ARG A 50 28.72 -1.91 4.35
N ALA A 51 29.86 -2.52 4.67
CA ALA A 51 31.18 -1.91 4.59
C ALA A 51 32.25 -2.99 4.78
N LEU A 52 32.81 -3.43 3.67
CA LEU A 52 34.05 -4.14 3.39
C LEU A 52 33.87 -4.73 1.98
N ASP A 53 34.48 -4.27 0.93
CA ASP A 53 35.87 -4.28 0.60
C ASP A 53 36.12 -3.36 -0.61
N ALA A 54 37.06 -2.48 -0.48
CA ALA A 54 37.67 -1.79 -1.60
C ALA A 54 39.15 -2.24 -1.67
N SER A 55 39.44 -3.16 -2.59
CA SER A 55 40.80 -3.32 -3.11
C SER A 55 40.74 -3.70 -4.59
N ARG A 56 41.17 -2.75 -5.44
CA ARG A 56 41.50 -2.96 -6.84
C ARG A 56 42.75 -3.84 -6.97
N PRO A 57 42.89 -4.58 -8.11
CA PRO A 57 43.91 -4.16 -9.04
C PRO A 57 43.54 -4.22 -10.54
N ALA A 58 44.08 -3.20 -11.24
CA ALA A 58 44.70 -3.16 -12.58
C ALA A 58 44.18 -3.95 -13.80
N ALA A 59 43.99 -3.15 -14.84
CA ALA A 59 43.86 -3.27 -16.26
C ALA A 59 44.43 -4.53 -16.98
N VAL A 60 43.66 -5.04 -17.97
CA VAL A 60 44.15 -5.56 -19.23
C VAL A 60 43.19 -5.10 -20.35
N GLU A 61 43.79 -4.52 -21.42
CA GLU A 61 43.17 -4.11 -22.68
C GLU A 61 42.68 -5.30 -23.50
N GLY A 62 41.60 -5.10 -24.29
CA GLY A 62 41.30 -6.01 -25.39
C GLY A 62 39.87 -5.90 -25.94
N GLU A 63 39.77 -5.23 -27.09
CA GLU A 63 38.86 -5.42 -28.22
C GLU A 63 37.39 -4.95 -28.16
N ARG A 64 37.11 -4.12 -29.16
CA ARG A 64 35.85 -3.48 -29.53
C ARG A 64 34.83 -4.50 -30.05
N GLY A 65 33.61 -4.43 -29.52
CA GLY A 65 32.40 -4.91 -30.16
C GLY A 65 31.32 -3.87 -29.95
N GLU A 66 30.70 -3.44 -31.01
CA GLU A 66 29.58 -2.51 -31.06
C GLU A 66 28.47 -2.99 -30.12
N VAL A 67 28.07 -2.13 -29.18
CA VAL A 67 26.90 -2.34 -28.34
C VAL A 67 26.02 -1.11 -28.53
N ASP A 68 24.79 -1.36 -28.98
CA ASP A 68 23.73 -0.37 -29.12
C ASP A 68 23.55 0.41 -27.81
N GLU A 69 23.58 1.73 -27.95
CA GLU A 69 23.25 2.68 -26.90
C GLU A 69 21.76 2.53 -26.52
N PHE A 70 21.49 1.86 -25.41
CA PHE A 70 20.31 2.13 -24.61
C PHE A 70 20.77 2.90 -23.37
N GLU A 71 20.67 4.22 -23.45
CA GLU A 71 20.92 5.12 -22.35
C GLU A 71 19.96 4.82 -21.20
N ASP A 72 20.53 4.65 -19.99
CA ASP A 72 19.82 4.45 -18.73
C ASP A 72 19.02 5.71 -18.36
N GLU A 73 17.73 5.73 -18.66
CA GLU A 73 16.80 6.76 -18.15
C GLU A 73 16.62 6.73 -16.61
N GLU A 74 17.16 5.77 -15.91
CA GLU A 74 17.04 5.67 -14.43
C GLU A 74 17.95 6.63 -13.65
N GLU A 75 19.08 7.09 -14.18
CA GLU A 75 19.92 8.07 -13.47
C GLU A 75 19.32 9.48 -13.43
N SER A 76 18.47 9.84 -14.39
CA SER A 76 17.79 11.14 -14.39
C SER A 76 16.66 11.23 -13.34
N TYR A 77 16.09 10.10 -12.93
CA TYR A 77 15.04 10.06 -11.90
C TYR A 77 15.57 10.23 -10.47
N PHE A 78 16.79 9.84 -10.20
CA PHE A 78 17.38 10.00 -8.86
C PHE A 78 17.91 11.42 -8.58
N SER A 79 18.22 12.19 -9.61
CA SER A 79 18.67 13.59 -9.45
C SER A 79 17.51 14.57 -9.16
N VAL A 80 16.29 14.23 -9.54
CA VAL A 80 15.09 15.06 -9.32
C VAL A 80 14.59 14.95 -7.87
N THR A 81 14.88 13.88 -7.16
CA THR A 81 14.45 13.71 -5.75
C THR A 81 15.29 14.50 -4.75
N SER A 82 16.52 14.88 -5.09
CA SER A 82 17.34 15.76 -4.25
C SER A 82 17.01 17.26 -4.42
N SER A 83 16.37 17.65 -5.52
CA SER A 83 15.89 19.03 -5.74
C SER A 83 14.46 19.25 -5.24
N GLY A 84 13.76 18.20 -4.82
CA GLY A 84 12.39 18.28 -4.28
C GLY A 84 12.26 19.07 -2.98
N LEU A 85 13.34 19.20 -2.21
CA LEU A 85 13.35 20.01 -0.98
C LEU A 85 13.23 21.52 -1.26
N SER A 86 13.67 22.01 -2.43
CA SER A 86 13.55 23.43 -2.80
C SER A 86 12.16 23.78 -3.35
N GLN A 87 11.41 22.82 -3.88
CA GLN A 87 10.03 23.05 -4.37
C GLN A 87 8.99 23.07 -3.24
N VAL A 88 9.24 22.33 -2.14
CA VAL A 88 8.36 22.37 -0.96
C VAL A 88 8.36 23.74 -0.30
N ASP A 89 9.52 24.44 -0.29
CA ASP A 89 9.62 25.81 0.23
C ASP A 89 8.91 26.84 -0.66
N TYR A 90 8.82 26.60 -1.97
CA TYR A 90 8.12 27.50 -2.89
C TYR A 90 6.59 27.41 -2.79
N LEU A 91 6.06 26.20 -2.58
CA LEU A 91 4.63 25.97 -2.32
C LEU A 91 4.22 26.47 -0.93
N GLY A 92 5.11 26.39 0.07
CA GLY A 92 4.90 26.90 1.41
C GLY A 92 4.77 28.44 1.50
N GLN A 93 5.38 29.17 0.59
CA GLN A 93 5.28 30.64 0.56
C GLN A 93 4.02 31.13 -0.15
N SER A 94 3.53 30.46 -1.16
CA SER A 94 2.27 30.81 -1.84
C SER A 94 1.04 30.53 -0.97
N THR A 95 1.06 29.43 -0.23
CA THR A 95 -0.07 29.03 0.65
C THR A 95 -0.16 29.83 1.95
N ARG A 96 0.94 30.44 2.44
CA ARG A 96 0.90 31.29 3.64
C ARG A 96 0.14 32.60 3.44
N GLY A 97 0.18 33.17 2.25
CA GLY A 97 -0.62 34.36 1.92
C GLY A 97 -2.12 34.08 1.93
N ASP A 98 -2.53 32.97 1.32
CA ASP A 98 -3.95 32.56 1.26
C ASP A 98 -4.52 32.07 2.61
N LEU A 99 -3.69 31.47 3.45
CA LEU A 99 -4.09 31.04 4.78
C LEU A 99 -4.43 32.23 5.70
N ASN A 100 -3.70 33.34 5.60
CA ASN A 100 -4.00 34.52 6.41
C ASN A 100 -5.30 35.20 5.98
N VAL A 101 -5.59 35.29 4.68
CA VAL A 101 -6.86 35.86 4.17
C VAL A 101 -8.05 34.97 4.52
N ARG A 102 -7.87 33.64 4.55
CA ARG A 102 -8.92 32.68 4.97
C ARG A 102 -9.14 32.68 6.48
N ARG A 103 -8.08 32.83 7.28
CA ARG A 103 -8.17 32.92 8.73
C ARG A 103 -8.95 34.15 9.17
N GLU A 104 -8.68 35.30 8.57
CA GLU A 104 -9.44 36.54 8.83
C GLU A 104 -10.92 36.44 8.44
N ARG A 105 -11.25 35.65 7.36
CA ARG A 105 -12.66 35.40 7.01
C ARG A 105 -13.37 34.42 7.94
N LEU A 106 -12.66 33.42 8.49
CA LEU A 106 -13.23 32.50 9.48
C LEU A 106 -13.42 33.12 10.84
N GLU A 107 -12.52 34.01 11.27
CA GLU A 107 -12.65 34.79 12.50
C GLU A 107 -13.82 35.79 12.42
N ALA A 108 -14.11 36.29 11.22
CA ALA A 108 -15.27 37.18 10.98
C ALA A 108 -16.63 36.43 11.01
N LEU A 109 -16.65 35.10 10.91
CA LEU A 109 -17.88 34.30 10.94
C LEU A 109 -18.21 33.68 12.32
N GLY A 110 -17.43 33.98 13.36
CA GLY A 110 -17.82 33.78 14.78
C GLY A 110 -17.96 32.31 15.21
N GLY A 111 -17.21 31.40 14.65
CA GLY A 111 -17.27 29.99 14.99
C GLY A 111 -16.17 29.52 15.94
N ASN A 112 -16.34 29.69 17.25
CA ASN A 112 -15.58 28.94 18.26
C ASN A 112 -16.16 27.55 18.40
N GLY A 113 -15.46 26.55 17.86
CA GLY A 113 -15.79 25.15 18.04
C GLY A 113 -14.51 24.32 18.03
N GLU A 114 -13.88 24.16 19.19
CA GLU A 114 -12.90 23.12 19.42
C GLU A 114 -13.61 21.77 19.37
N SER A 115 -13.43 21.01 18.28
CA SER A 115 -13.75 19.60 18.26
C SER A 115 -12.47 18.79 18.15
N THR A 116 -12.05 18.24 19.27
CA THR A 116 -11.02 17.20 19.35
C THR A 116 -11.60 15.89 18.84
N LEU A 117 -11.44 15.60 17.56
CA LEU A 117 -11.64 14.28 16.99
C LEU A 117 -10.27 13.79 16.50
N HIS A 118 -9.59 12.99 17.34
CA HIS A 118 -8.40 12.24 16.97
C HIS A 118 -8.83 10.90 16.34
N GLY A 119 -9.02 10.91 15.00
CA GLY A 119 -8.95 9.72 14.14
C GLY A 119 -7.73 9.83 13.23
N PRO A 120 -7.22 8.75 12.63
CA PRO A 120 -6.18 8.84 11.62
C PRO A 120 -6.70 9.64 10.43
N ILE A 121 -6.24 10.88 10.35
CA ILE A 121 -6.62 11.80 9.27
C ILE A 121 -5.66 11.53 8.12
N GLU A 122 -6.18 10.94 7.07
CA GLU A 122 -5.49 10.74 5.81
C GLU A 122 -5.41 12.07 5.06
N GLU A 123 -4.31 12.25 4.35
CA GLU A 123 -3.94 13.48 3.64
C GLU A 123 -4.80 13.70 2.41
N ILE A 124 -5.49 14.80 2.30
CA ILE A 124 -6.34 15.11 1.16
C ILE A 124 -6.14 16.57 0.70
N ALA A 125 -5.68 16.74 -0.53
CA ALA A 125 -5.77 18.00 -1.26
C ALA A 125 -6.79 17.86 -2.40
N TRP A 126 -7.86 18.64 -2.37
CA TRP A 126 -8.95 18.58 -3.36
C TRP A 126 -8.77 19.53 -4.52
N LYS A 127 -8.94 19.02 -5.74
CA LYS A 127 -9.45 19.75 -6.91
C LYS A 127 -10.03 18.79 -7.97
N GLU A 128 -11.24 18.99 -8.29
CA GLU A 128 -12.12 18.79 -9.46
C GLU A 128 -11.87 17.65 -10.49
N ALA A 129 -12.28 16.40 -10.28
CA ALA A 129 -12.78 15.43 -11.26
C ALA A 129 -13.03 14.03 -10.64
N GLY A 130 -14.12 13.36 -10.95
CA GLY A 130 -14.48 12.04 -10.41
C GLY A 130 -14.77 10.99 -11.51
N GLU A 131 -14.56 9.71 -11.20
CA GLU A 131 -14.71 8.58 -12.13
C GLU A 131 -15.95 7.71 -11.90
N ALA A 132 -16.49 7.15 -12.99
CA ALA A 132 -17.65 6.25 -12.94
C ALA A 132 -17.30 4.85 -12.44
N GLU A 133 -16.11 4.34 -12.75
CA GLU A 133 -15.71 3.00 -12.30
C GLU A 133 -15.48 2.95 -10.81
N ALA A 134 -14.83 3.95 -10.23
CA ALA A 134 -14.71 4.08 -8.79
C ALA A 134 -16.07 4.28 -8.08
N LEU A 135 -17.02 4.93 -8.77
CA LEU A 135 -18.38 5.15 -8.28
C LEU A 135 -19.28 3.90 -8.36
N LEU A 136 -19.00 3.01 -9.30
CA LEU A 136 -19.72 1.75 -9.47
C LEU A 136 -19.06 0.58 -8.72
N HIS A 137 -17.92 0.80 -8.09
CA HIS A 137 -17.13 -0.22 -7.40
C HIS A 137 -17.70 -0.65 -6.04
N ASP A 138 -18.74 0.00 -5.55
CA ASP A 138 -19.59 -0.52 -4.46
C ASP A 138 -20.47 -1.69 -4.94
N LEU A 139 -20.02 -2.35 -6.02
CA LEU A 139 -20.56 -3.62 -6.48
C LEU A 139 -20.29 -4.67 -5.41
N GLY A 140 -21.26 -5.51 -5.12
CA GLY A 140 -21.02 -6.69 -4.31
C GLY A 140 -19.91 -7.53 -4.97
N ILE A 141 -18.67 -7.26 -4.61
CA ILE A 141 -17.45 -7.80 -5.23
C ILE A 141 -17.55 -9.31 -5.38
N ALA A 142 -18.03 -10.01 -4.33
CA ALA A 142 -18.21 -11.43 -4.35
C ALA A 142 -19.27 -11.89 -5.40
N ALA A 143 -20.30 -11.09 -5.66
CA ALA A 143 -21.31 -11.43 -6.65
C ALA A 143 -20.78 -11.22 -8.07
N TRP A 144 -20.05 -10.14 -8.31
CA TRP A 144 -19.47 -9.82 -9.62
C TRP A 144 -18.33 -10.79 -9.97
N GLU A 145 -17.35 -10.93 -9.07
CA GLU A 145 -16.20 -11.82 -9.25
C GLU A 145 -16.60 -13.29 -9.32
N GLY A 146 -17.55 -13.72 -8.47
CA GLY A 146 -18.11 -15.07 -8.56
C GLY A 146 -18.79 -15.34 -9.89
N ARG A 147 -19.47 -14.36 -10.47
CA ARG A 147 -20.12 -14.53 -11.77
C ARG A 147 -19.13 -14.47 -12.94
N ALA A 148 -18.11 -13.61 -12.86
CA ALA A 148 -16.99 -13.60 -13.79
C ALA A 148 -16.25 -14.94 -13.80
N TYR A 149 -16.00 -15.50 -12.60
CA TYR A 149 -15.44 -16.83 -12.41
C TYR A 149 -16.31 -17.91 -13.10
N ASP A 150 -17.63 -17.93 -12.88
CA ASP A 150 -18.52 -18.92 -13.51
C ASP A 150 -18.42 -18.89 -15.03
N TYR A 151 -18.49 -17.70 -15.65
CA TYR A 151 -18.31 -17.55 -17.10
C TYR A 151 -16.91 -17.97 -17.58
N GLY A 152 -15.89 -17.64 -16.82
CA GLY A 152 -14.52 -18.07 -17.10
C GLY A 152 -14.39 -19.60 -17.07
N MET A 153 -14.98 -20.26 -16.06
CA MET A 153 -15.02 -21.71 -15.94
C MET A 153 -15.81 -22.38 -17.06
N ASP A 154 -16.95 -21.83 -17.45
CA ASP A 154 -17.71 -22.33 -18.60
C ASP A 154 -16.87 -22.25 -19.90
N ASN A 155 -16.11 -21.17 -20.07
CA ASN A 155 -15.19 -21.05 -21.19
C ASN A 155 -14.04 -22.07 -21.14
N LEU A 156 -13.43 -22.30 -19.96
CA LEU A 156 -12.40 -23.34 -19.78
C LEU A 156 -12.97 -24.73 -20.06
N LYS A 157 -14.19 -25.01 -19.59
CA LYS A 157 -14.88 -26.26 -19.87
C LYS A 157 -15.09 -26.45 -21.39
N SER A 158 -15.49 -25.39 -22.09
CA SER A 158 -15.65 -25.43 -23.55
C SER A 158 -14.33 -25.69 -24.28
N MET A 159 -13.20 -25.33 -23.67
CA MET A 159 -11.85 -25.61 -24.16
C MET A 159 -11.36 -27.03 -23.81
N GLY A 160 -12.11 -27.78 -22.99
CA GLY A 160 -11.77 -29.16 -22.59
C GLY A 160 -11.08 -29.30 -21.25
N PHE A 161 -11.00 -28.25 -20.44
CA PHE A 161 -10.41 -28.34 -19.09
C PHE A 161 -11.38 -28.97 -18.07
N PRO A 162 -10.88 -29.75 -17.08
CA PRO A 162 -11.68 -30.43 -16.08
C PRO A 162 -12.03 -29.51 -14.91
N VAL A 163 -13.10 -28.74 -15.01
CA VAL A 163 -13.47 -27.68 -14.06
C VAL A 163 -14.76 -27.96 -13.26
N ASP A 164 -15.47 -29.06 -13.52
CA ASP A 164 -16.84 -29.32 -13.01
C ASP A 164 -16.96 -29.38 -11.48
N ASP A 165 -15.88 -29.70 -10.77
CA ASP A 165 -15.83 -29.80 -9.31
C ASP A 165 -15.30 -28.53 -8.62
N LEU A 166 -14.93 -27.52 -9.40
CA LEU A 166 -14.36 -26.27 -8.88
C LEU A 166 -15.47 -25.25 -8.56
N LYS A 167 -15.21 -24.43 -7.54
CA LYS A 167 -16.10 -23.35 -7.09
C LYS A 167 -15.31 -22.14 -6.72
N PHE A 168 -15.92 -20.97 -6.88
CA PHE A 168 -15.34 -19.71 -6.46
C PHE A 168 -15.10 -19.68 -4.94
N ASP A 169 -13.87 -19.41 -4.52
CA ASP A 169 -13.47 -19.20 -3.12
C ASP A 169 -12.95 -17.74 -2.99
N PRO A 170 -13.77 -16.81 -2.50
CA PRO A 170 -13.39 -15.40 -2.38
C PRO A 170 -12.24 -15.19 -1.37
N ASP A 171 -12.07 -16.09 -0.41
CA ASP A 171 -11.03 -15.99 0.62
C ASP A 171 -9.67 -16.52 0.16
N LEU A 172 -9.60 -17.13 -1.04
CA LEU A 172 -8.37 -17.71 -1.58
C LEU A 172 -7.35 -16.63 -1.95
N VAL A 173 -7.81 -15.49 -2.43
CA VAL A 173 -6.97 -14.44 -3.02
C VAL A 173 -7.37 -13.08 -2.46
N ILE A 174 -6.39 -12.21 -2.22
CA ILE A 174 -6.60 -10.80 -1.92
C ILE A 174 -5.89 -9.93 -2.97
N ARG A 175 -6.34 -8.70 -3.14
CA ARG A 175 -5.63 -7.72 -3.97
C ARG A 175 -4.21 -7.47 -3.44
N GLY A 176 -3.30 -7.12 -4.31
CA GLY A 176 -1.90 -6.82 -3.94
C GLY A 176 -0.96 -8.01 -3.93
N LEU A 177 -1.45 -9.21 -4.24
CA LEU A 177 -0.63 -10.39 -4.47
C LEU A 177 -0.05 -10.37 -5.89
N VAL A 178 0.91 -11.26 -6.15
CA VAL A 178 1.57 -11.39 -7.45
C VAL A 178 1.57 -12.86 -7.88
N ILE A 179 1.14 -13.13 -9.10
CA ILE A 179 1.22 -14.47 -9.70
C ILE A 179 2.62 -14.68 -10.27
N ASP A 180 3.28 -15.76 -9.89
CA ASP A 180 4.49 -16.29 -10.54
C ASP A 180 4.08 -17.32 -11.60
N LYS A 181 4.01 -16.86 -12.85
CA LYS A 181 3.59 -17.68 -14.00
C LYS A 181 4.59 -18.79 -14.34
N GLU A 182 5.84 -18.71 -13.87
CA GLU A 182 6.84 -19.74 -14.09
C GLU A 182 6.75 -20.88 -13.08
N LYS A 183 6.41 -20.57 -11.82
CA LYS A 183 6.39 -21.56 -10.74
C LYS A 183 4.97 -22.00 -10.34
N GLY A 184 3.93 -21.43 -10.94
CA GLY A 184 2.54 -21.73 -10.59
C GLY A 184 2.18 -21.29 -9.16
N ASN A 185 2.79 -20.21 -8.69
CA ASN A 185 2.62 -19.72 -7.33
C ASN A 185 1.90 -18.38 -7.29
N LEU A 186 1.17 -18.17 -6.21
CA LEU A 186 0.70 -16.85 -5.80
C LEU A 186 1.57 -16.38 -4.63
N VAL A 187 2.08 -15.16 -4.68
CA VAL A 187 3.06 -14.68 -3.69
C VAL A 187 2.67 -13.33 -3.11
N LYS A 188 3.04 -13.12 -1.86
CA LYS A 188 2.88 -11.84 -1.16
C LYS A 188 4.25 -11.19 -0.93
N PRO A 189 4.62 -10.19 -1.75
CA PRO A 189 5.86 -9.48 -1.58
C PRO A 189 5.74 -8.35 -0.55
N ASP A 190 6.85 -8.04 0.12
CA ASP A 190 6.99 -6.84 0.93
C ASP A 190 7.25 -5.58 0.05
N ARG A 191 7.42 -4.43 0.70
CA ARG A 191 7.69 -3.15 0.02
C ARG A 191 8.96 -3.15 -0.85
N PHE A 192 9.87 -4.08 -0.65
CA PHE A 192 11.09 -4.22 -1.44
C PHE A 192 10.96 -5.27 -2.55
N GLY A 193 9.84 -5.99 -2.57
CA GLY A 193 9.59 -7.08 -3.49
C GLY A 193 10.03 -8.46 -2.99
N TYR A 194 10.56 -8.60 -1.76
CA TYR A 194 10.91 -9.91 -1.21
C TYR A 194 9.66 -10.67 -0.79
N ILE A 195 9.61 -11.95 -1.17
CA ILE A 195 8.44 -12.80 -0.95
C ILE A 195 8.40 -13.27 0.50
N LYS A 196 7.31 -12.93 1.19
CA LYS A 196 7.08 -13.26 2.60
C LYS A 196 6.14 -14.45 2.79
N ARG A 197 5.13 -14.58 1.94
CA ARG A 197 4.20 -15.71 1.91
C ARG A 197 4.01 -16.16 0.47
N ALA A 198 3.77 -17.43 0.27
CA ALA A 198 3.46 -17.99 -1.04
C ALA A 198 2.47 -19.15 -0.92
N MET A 199 1.73 -19.38 -2.00
CA MET A 199 0.77 -20.45 -2.17
C MET A 199 1.11 -21.15 -3.50
N HIS A 200 1.11 -22.48 -3.53
CA HIS A 200 1.21 -23.27 -4.74
C HIS A 200 -0.11 -24.00 -4.95
N GLY A 201 -0.70 -23.85 -6.13
CA GLY A 201 -2.10 -24.25 -6.27
C GLY A 201 -2.96 -23.59 -5.18
N THR A 202 -3.78 -24.36 -4.49
CA THR A 202 -4.61 -23.86 -3.37
C THR A 202 -3.97 -24.06 -1.98
N GLN A 203 -2.69 -24.50 -1.92
CA GLN A 203 -2.01 -24.84 -0.68
C GLN A 203 -0.96 -23.81 -0.28
N MET A 204 -1.08 -23.28 0.95
CA MET A 204 -0.06 -22.37 1.49
C MET A 204 1.27 -23.09 1.69
N LEU A 205 2.35 -22.47 1.24
CA LEU A 205 3.71 -22.96 1.46
C LEU A 205 4.22 -22.56 2.84
N SER A 206 4.98 -23.46 3.47
CA SER A 206 5.63 -23.13 4.75
C SER A 206 6.74 -22.07 4.56
N THR A 207 7.03 -21.30 5.58
CA THR A 207 8.11 -20.30 5.55
C THR A 207 9.47 -20.87 5.12
N PRO A 208 9.90 -22.06 5.58
CA PRO A 208 11.13 -22.71 5.06
C PRO A 208 11.05 -23.00 3.55
N SER A 209 9.90 -23.52 3.06
CA SER A 209 9.71 -23.80 1.62
C SER A 209 9.75 -22.53 0.78
N VAL A 210 9.14 -21.44 1.25
CA VAL A 210 9.23 -20.12 0.59
C VAL A 210 10.68 -19.66 0.49
N SER A 211 11.45 -19.80 1.57
CA SER A 211 12.85 -19.43 1.61
C SER A 211 13.73 -20.31 0.69
N GLU A 212 13.40 -21.58 0.57
CA GLU A 212 14.09 -22.51 -0.35
C GLU A 212 13.80 -22.18 -1.81
N ILE A 213 12.52 -21.94 -2.17
CA ILE A 213 12.08 -21.68 -3.54
C ILE A 213 12.55 -20.32 -4.05
N TYR A 214 12.46 -19.29 -3.22
CA TYR A 214 12.71 -17.91 -3.63
C TYR A 214 14.02 -17.33 -3.10
N GLY A 215 14.48 -17.76 -1.93
CA GLY A 215 15.75 -17.32 -1.34
C GLY A 215 15.88 -15.81 -1.23
N ARG A 216 16.74 -15.23 -2.06
CA ARG A 216 16.94 -13.77 -2.18
C ARG A 216 16.28 -13.18 -3.42
N GLU A 217 15.49 -13.97 -4.13
CA GLU A 217 14.77 -13.51 -5.31
C GLU A 217 13.71 -12.49 -4.90
N PHE A 218 13.52 -11.46 -5.71
CA PHE A 218 12.49 -10.45 -5.50
C PHE A 218 11.58 -10.35 -6.73
N VAL A 219 10.37 -9.89 -6.52
CA VAL A 219 9.39 -9.62 -7.57
C VAL A 219 9.85 -8.41 -8.39
N ASP A 220 10.03 -8.61 -9.68
CA ASP A 220 10.35 -7.58 -10.67
C ASP A 220 9.18 -7.48 -11.67
N LEU A 221 8.28 -6.55 -11.46
CA LEU A 221 7.06 -6.40 -12.29
C LEU A 221 7.37 -6.00 -13.74
N ARG A 222 8.59 -5.53 -14.06
CA ARG A 222 9.01 -5.29 -15.45
C ARG A 222 9.10 -6.58 -16.26
N LYS A 223 9.24 -7.73 -15.59
CA LYS A 223 9.22 -9.06 -16.22
C LYS A 223 7.78 -9.59 -16.29
N GLU A 224 6.95 -8.95 -17.08
CA GLU A 224 5.54 -9.32 -17.27
C GLU A 224 5.34 -10.74 -17.81
N SER A 225 6.37 -11.28 -18.48
CA SER A 225 6.36 -12.69 -18.91
C SER A 225 6.31 -13.70 -17.76
N ARG A 226 6.71 -13.29 -16.55
CA ARG A 226 6.72 -14.11 -15.35
C ARG A 226 5.73 -13.61 -14.28
N TRP A 227 5.75 -12.31 -13.97
CA TRP A 227 5.03 -11.74 -12.85
C TRP A 227 3.75 -11.04 -13.29
N GLU A 228 2.64 -11.35 -12.63
CA GLU A 228 1.38 -10.63 -12.81
C GLU A 228 0.91 -10.07 -11.48
N PHE A 229 0.73 -8.75 -11.39
CA PHE A 229 0.33 -8.08 -10.17
C PHE A 229 -1.18 -7.91 -10.09
N LEU A 230 -1.79 -8.45 -9.06
CA LEU A 230 -3.22 -8.33 -8.79
C LEU A 230 -3.52 -6.94 -8.22
N ASN A 231 -3.59 -5.97 -9.08
CA ASN A 231 -3.69 -4.55 -8.75
C ASN A 231 -5.13 -4.01 -8.68
N THR A 232 -6.10 -4.83 -9.05
CA THR A 232 -7.53 -4.55 -9.01
C THR A 232 -8.29 -5.74 -8.45
N LEU A 233 -9.50 -5.48 -7.95
CA LEU A 233 -10.41 -6.55 -7.50
C LEU A 233 -10.88 -7.42 -8.66
N PHE A 234 -10.94 -6.88 -9.87
CA PHE A 234 -11.28 -7.64 -11.09
C PHE A 234 -10.27 -8.75 -11.48
N SER A 235 -9.10 -8.80 -10.85
CA SER A 235 -8.13 -9.89 -11.04
C SER A 235 -8.28 -11.04 -10.04
N VAL A 236 -9.20 -10.96 -9.10
CA VAL A 236 -9.39 -11.99 -8.06
C VAL A 236 -9.89 -13.29 -8.68
N SER A 237 -10.93 -13.22 -9.53
CA SER A 237 -11.46 -14.41 -10.23
C SER A 237 -10.40 -15.09 -11.11
N GLU A 238 -9.58 -14.32 -11.83
CA GLU A 238 -8.47 -14.85 -12.63
C GLU A 238 -7.47 -15.63 -11.78
N ALA A 239 -7.06 -15.06 -10.65
CA ALA A 239 -6.11 -15.69 -9.76
C ALA A 239 -6.69 -16.94 -9.09
N VAL A 240 -7.95 -16.93 -8.65
CA VAL A 240 -8.64 -18.10 -8.08
C VAL A 240 -8.69 -19.23 -9.11
N MET A 241 -9.14 -18.93 -10.35
CA MET A 241 -9.17 -19.90 -11.45
C MET A 241 -7.77 -20.49 -11.70
N PHE A 242 -6.76 -19.64 -11.82
CA PHE A 242 -5.39 -20.08 -12.09
C PHE A 242 -4.87 -21.01 -11.00
N MET A 243 -5.01 -20.64 -9.72
CA MET A 243 -4.51 -21.45 -8.61
C MET A 243 -5.20 -22.81 -8.52
N GLN A 244 -6.51 -22.87 -8.73
CA GLN A 244 -7.24 -24.14 -8.77
C GLN A 244 -6.85 -25.00 -9.98
N MET A 245 -6.57 -24.38 -11.12
CA MET A 245 -6.10 -25.10 -12.31
C MET A 245 -4.65 -25.57 -12.19
N VAL A 246 -3.80 -24.91 -11.39
CA VAL A 246 -2.46 -25.42 -11.03
C VAL A 246 -2.57 -26.75 -10.30
N ASP A 247 -3.49 -26.87 -9.31
CA ASP A 247 -3.73 -28.16 -8.64
C ASP A 247 -4.15 -29.26 -9.62
N LYS A 248 -5.00 -28.94 -10.61
CA LYS A 248 -5.42 -29.91 -11.64
C LYS A 248 -4.27 -30.33 -12.54
N LEU A 249 -3.38 -29.40 -12.88
CA LEU A 249 -2.21 -29.68 -13.72
C LEU A 249 -1.23 -30.60 -12.97
N ASP A 250 -0.94 -30.30 -11.71
CA ASP A 250 -0.01 -31.09 -10.88
C ASP A 250 -0.52 -32.50 -10.58
N GLN A 251 -1.85 -32.65 -10.45
CA GLN A 251 -2.49 -33.94 -10.31
C GLN A 251 -2.55 -34.76 -11.63
N GLY A 252 -2.10 -34.17 -12.75
CA GLY A 252 -2.15 -34.81 -14.05
C GLY A 252 -3.56 -35.01 -14.61
N LEU A 253 -4.53 -34.19 -14.16
CA LEU A 253 -5.93 -34.29 -14.57
C LEU A 253 -6.23 -33.49 -15.84
N VAL A 254 -5.32 -32.64 -16.29
CA VAL A 254 -5.47 -31.89 -17.54
C VAL A 254 -5.25 -32.82 -18.73
N PRO A 255 -6.22 -32.91 -19.69
CA PRO A 255 -6.14 -33.81 -20.82
C PRO A 255 -4.91 -33.57 -21.71
N ALA A 256 -4.25 -34.65 -22.16
CA ALA A 256 -3.08 -34.55 -23.02
C ALA A 256 -3.37 -33.95 -24.42
N GLU A 257 -4.64 -33.96 -24.82
CA GLU A 257 -5.10 -33.34 -26.08
C GLU A 257 -4.95 -31.82 -26.09
N LEU A 258 -4.90 -31.19 -24.91
CA LEU A 258 -4.64 -29.75 -24.78
C LEU A 258 -3.16 -29.38 -25.00
N GLY A 259 -2.30 -30.38 -25.21
CA GLY A 259 -0.86 -30.23 -25.39
C GLY A 259 -0.08 -30.21 -24.07
N PRO A 260 1.25 -30.21 -24.13
CA PRO A 260 2.08 -30.06 -22.95
C PRO A 260 1.97 -28.63 -22.44
N LEU A 261 1.24 -28.44 -21.33
CA LEU A 261 1.09 -27.16 -20.67
C LEU A 261 2.08 -27.04 -19.50
N ASP A 262 2.81 -25.96 -19.48
CA ASP A 262 3.47 -25.45 -18.29
C ASP A 262 2.53 -24.45 -17.55
N TYR A 263 2.94 -23.96 -16.39
CA TYR A 263 2.14 -22.99 -15.63
C TYR A 263 1.86 -21.69 -16.41
N LYS A 264 2.80 -21.27 -17.25
CA LYS A 264 2.63 -20.09 -18.10
C LYS A 264 1.59 -20.33 -19.21
N GLY A 265 1.65 -21.49 -19.85
CA GLY A 265 0.64 -21.90 -20.84
C GLY A 265 -0.76 -22.01 -20.21
N LEU A 266 -0.81 -22.57 -18.99
CA LEU A 266 -2.04 -22.64 -18.20
C LEU A 266 -2.59 -21.25 -17.87
N TYR A 267 -1.75 -20.33 -17.38
CA TYR A 267 -2.13 -18.95 -17.11
C TYR A 267 -2.73 -18.27 -18.35
N ASN A 268 -2.09 -18.43 -19.51
CA ASN A 268 -2.58 -17.87 -20.76
C ASN A 268 -3.96 -18.43 -21.16
N ALA A 269 -4.22 -19.71 -20.88
CA ALA A 269 -5.53 -20.30 -21.13
C ALA A 269 -6.61 -19.74 -20.20
N VAL A 270 -6.31 -19.57 -18.91
CA VAL A 270 -7.20 -18.97 -17.89
C VAL A 270 -7.50 -17.53 -18.25
N SER A 271 -6.47 -16.72 -18.50
CA SER A 271 -6.62 -15.30 -18.86
C SER A 271 -7.46 -15.13 -20.14
N LYS A 272 -7.25 -15.98 -21.16
CA LYS A 272 -8.05 -15.97 -22.37
C LYS A 272 -9.52 -16.35 -22.12
N ALA A 273 -9.78 -17.31 -21.24
CA ALA A 273 -11.13 -17.73 -20.91
C ALA A 273 -11.89 -16.62 -20.19
N LEU A 274 -11.25 -15.93 -19.25
CA LEU A 274 -11.85 -14.79 -18.55
C LEU A 274 -12.02 -13.58 -19.46
N PHE A 275 -11.03 -13.27 -20.30
CA PHE A 275 -11.12 -12.19 -21.28
C PHE A 275 -12.34 -12.36 -22.20
N ARG A 276 -12.63 -13.58 -22.65
CA ARG A 276 -13.83 -13.86 -23.44
C ARG A 276 -15.13 -13.54 -22.67
N ALA A 277 -15.19 -13.88 -21.38
CA ALA A 277 -16.36 -13.58 -20.55
C ALA A 277 -16.66 -12.06 -20.50
N HIS A 278 -15.62 -11.24 -20.46
CA HIS A 278 -15.75 -9.79 -20.47
C HIS A 278 -16.10 -9.23 -21.87
N VAL A 279 -15.39 -9.66 -22.92
CA VAL A 279 -15.51 -9.09 -24.28
C VAL A 279 -16.79 -9.54 -24.98
N GLU A 280 -17.23 -10.78 -24.80
CA GLU A 280 -18.50 -11.28 -25.36
C GLU A 280 -19.73 -10.59 -24.73
N GLY A 281 -19.51 -9.84 -23.63
CA GLY A 281 -20.51 -8.96 -23.02
C GLY A 281 -21.66 -9.69 -22.31
N GLN A 282 -21.52 -11.00 -22.07
CA GLN A 282 -22.55 -11.78 -21.36
C GLN A 282 -22.71 -11.29 -19.93
N LEU A 283 -21.59 -11.10 -19.22
CA LEU A 283 -21.57 -10.59 -17.86
C LEU A 283 -22.20 -9.18 -17.78
N LYS A 284 -21.80 -8.25 -18.65
CA LYS A 284 -22.37 -6.89 -18.68
C LYS A 284 -23.87 -6.90 -18.97
N ARG A 285 -24.35 -7.80 -19.85
CA ARG A 285 -25.79 -7.94 -20.12
C ARG A 285 -26.56 -8.44 -18.90
N GLU A 286 -26.02 -9.40 -18.17
CA GLU A 286 -26.63 -9.92 -16.93
C GLU A 286 -26.67 -8.83 -15.85
N ILE A 287 -25.59 -8.09 -15.65
CA ILE A 287 -25.52 -6.96 -14.71
C ILE A 287 -26.56 -5.89 -15.07
N MET A 288 -26.69 -5.54 -16.34
CA MET A 288 -27.71 -4.58 -16.79
C MET A 288 -29.14 -5.09 -16.60
N ALA A 289 -29.35 -6.40 -16.68
CA ALA A 289 -30.67 -7.00 -16.46
C ALA A 289 -31.08 -7.02 -14.99
N GLU A 290 -30.11 -7.31 -14.11
CA GLU A 290 -30.32 -7.48 -12.65
C GLU A 290 -29.32 -6.59 -11.84
N PRO A 291 -29.32 -5.26 -12.00
CA PRO A 291 -28.31 -4.42 -11.36
C PRO A 291 -28.36 -4.49 -9.83
N GLU A 292 -29.52 -4.73 -9.25
CA GLU A 292 -29.72 -4.85 -7.79
C GLU A 292 -28.92 -6.01 -7.15
N ARG A 293 -28.58 -7.02 -7.93
CA ARG A 293 -27.79 -8.16 -7.49
C ARG A 293 -26.28 -7.84 -7.43
N PHE A 294 -25.83 -6.92 -8.28
CA PHE A 294 -24.42 -6.65 -8.50
C PHE A 294 -23.98 -5.29 -7.94
N VAL A 295 -24.90 -4.36 -7.73
CA VAL A 295 -24.61 -2.99 -7.27
C VAL A 295 -25.04 -2.84 -5.83
N GLU A 296 -24.09 -2.64 -4.93
CA GLU A 296 -24.36 -2.26 -3.54
C GLU A 296 -24.96 -0.84 -3.53
N PRO A 297 -26.13 -0.62 -2.89
CA PRO A 297 -26.72 0.71 -2.82
C PRO A 297 -25.91 1.62 -1.88
N ASP A 298 -25.43 2.74 -2.39
CA ASP A 298 -24.80 3.79 -1.59
C ASP A 298 -25.57 5.11 -1.74
N PRO A 299 -26.48 5.43 -0.78
CA PRO A 299 -27.28 6.67 -0.85
C PRO A 299 -26.45 7.94 -0.62
N GLU A 300 -25.27 7.83 -0.01
CA GLU A 300 -24.41 8.96 0.33
C GLU A 300 -23.55 9.41 -0.86
N LEU A 301 -23.23 8.49 -1.77
CA LEU A 301 -22.37 8.77 -2.91
C LEU A 301 -22.92 9.88 -3.84
N PRO A 302 -24.18 9.84 -4.33
CA PRO A 302 -24.72 10.92 -5.13
C PRO A 302 -24.79 12.25 -4.40
N LEU A 303 -25.03 12.23 -3.08
CA LEU A 303 -25.07 13.43 -2.25
C LEU A 303 -23.68 14.05 -2.06
N ALA A 304 -22.66 13.21 -1.86
CA ALA A 304 -21.28 13.68 -1.77
C ALA A 304 -20.84 14.41 -3.06
N LEU A 305 -21.21 13.90 -4.22
CA LEU A 305 -20.94 14.58 -5.49
C LEU A 305 -21.78 15.84 -5.68
N LEU A 306 -23.02 15.84 -5.25
CA LEU A 306 -23.89 17.03 -5.30
C LEU A 306 -23.30 18.17 -4.48
N ASP A 307 -22.81 17.90 -3.26
CA ASP A 307 -22.14 18.89 -2.41
C ASP A 307 -20.90 19.49 -3.11
N GLN A 308 -20.12 18.67 -3.79
CA GLN A 308 -18.95 19.17 -4.55
C GLN A 308 -19.40 20.09 -5.70
N LYS A 309 -20.44 19.72 -6.43
CA LYS A 309 -20.99 20.53 -7.50
C LYS A 309 -21.56 21.86 -6.99
N GLU A 310 -22.34 21.83 -5.92
CA GLU A 310 -22.91 23.02 -5.30
C GLU A 310 -21.84 23.96 -4.75
N ALA A 311 -20.69 23.43 -4.36
CA ALA A 311 -19.51 24.20 -4.00
C ALA A 311 -18.78 24.83 -5.21
N GLY A 312 -19.29 24.64 -6.43
CA GLY A 312 -18.74 25.23 -7.66
C GLY A 312 -17.63 24.41 -8.33
N LYS A 313 -17.43 23.14 -7.92
CA LYS A 313 -16.46 22.25 -8.56
C LYS A 313 -17.05 21.65 -9.84
N LYS A 314 -16.18 21.43 -10.83
CA LYS A 314 -16.55 20.75 -12.07
C LYS A 314 -16.32 19.27 -11.89
N LEU A 315 -17.36 18.46 -11.97
CA LEU A 315 -17.27 17.02 -11.89
C LEU A 315 -17.20 16.42 -13.30
N LEU A 316 -16.29 15.49 -13.49
CA LEU A 316 -16.13 14.76 -14.74
C LEU A 316 -16.28 13.26 -14.47
N LEU A 317 -16.91 12.58 -15.43
CA LEU A 317 -17.03 11.14 -15.44
C LEU A 317 -16.21 10.59 -16.60
N ILE A 318 -15.16 9.80 -16.33
CA ILE A 318 -14.27 9.23 -17.35
C ILE A 318 -14.20 7.72 -17.14
N THR A 319 -14.77 6.93 -18.05
CA THR A 319 -14.85 5.47 -17.90
C THR A 319 -14.45 4.73 -19.17
N ASN A 320 -13.88 3.52 -19.00
CA ASN A 320 -13.64 2.58 -20.10
C ASN A 320 -14.93 1.90 -20.59
N SER A 321 -15.99 1.94 -19.80
CA SER A 321 -17.29 1.37 -20.14
C SER A 321 -17.95 2.12 -21.31
N ASP A 322 -18.78 1.42 -22.06
CA ASP A 322 -19.60 2.03 -23.12
C ASP A 322 -20.77 2.84 -22.56
N TYR A 323 -21.39 3.65 -23.42
CA TYR A 323 -22.49 4.54 -23.03
C TYR A 323 -23.71 3.81 -22.46
N HIS A 324 -24.15 2.70 -23.11
CA HIS A 324 -25.38 2.02 -22.69
C HIS A 324 -25.22 1.41 -21.29
N TYR A 325 -24.08 0.76 -21.04
CA TYR A 325 -23.77 0.21 -19.72
C TYR A 325 -23.67 1.32 -18.68
N THR A 326 -22.88 2.36 -18.96
CA THR A 326 -22.69 3.50 -18.05
C THR A 326 -24.02 4.16 -17.71
N ASN A 327 -24.84 4.49 -18.71
CA ASN A 327 -26.13 5.13 -18.49
C ASN A 327 -27.07 4.25 -17.64
N LYS A 328 -27.11 2.94 -17.90
CA LYS A 328 -27.95 2.00 -17.13
C LYS A 328 -27.51 1.95 -15.66
N MET A 329 -26.20 1.82 -15.41
CA MET A 329 -25.66 1.73 -14.06
C MET A 329 -25.83 3.04 -13.28
N MET A 330 -25.52 4.18 -13.90
CA MET A 330 -25.69 5.49 -13.29
C MET A 330 -27.15 5.82 -12.98
N ASN A 331 -28.08 5.49 -13.87
CA ASN A 331 -29.51 5.63 -13.57
C ASN A 331 -29.94 4.81 -12.35
N HIS A 332 -29.42 3.58 -12.24
CA HIS A 332 -29.74 2.70 -11.11
C HIS A 332 -29.10 3.18 -9.80
N ALA A 333 -27.81 3.51 -9.83
CA ALA A 333 -27.03 3.81 -8.62
C ALA A 333 -27.29 5.24 -8.09
N PHE A 334 -27.67 6.19 -8.96
CA PHE A 334 -27.72 7.61 -8.60
C PHE A 334 -29.13 8.19 -8.53
N ASN A 335 -29.94 8.02 -9.58
CA ASN A 335 -31.20 8.79 -9.71
C ASN A 335 -32.19 8.54 -8.58
N ARG A 336 -32.18 7.36 -7.96
CA ARG A 336 -33.08 7.04 -6.83
C ARG A 336 -32.71 7.75 -5.52
N PHE A 337 -31.51 8.30 -5.42
CA PHE A 337 -31.01 8.96 -4.22
C PHE A 337 -30.82 10.48 -4.39
N LEU A 338 -30.88 10.98 -5.62
CA LEU A 338 -30.82 12.39 -5.91
C LEU A 338 -32.16 13.08 -5.61
N PRO A 339 -32.14 14.38 -5.25
CA PRO A 339 -33.36 15.17 -5.10
C PRO A 339 -34.22 15.16 -6.38
N ASN A 340 -35.53 15.38 -6.21
CA ASN A 340 -36.45 15.48 -7.32
C ASN A 340 -35.95 16.50 -8.37
N ASP A 341 -36.05 16.14 -9.63
CA ASP A 341 -35.64 16.93 -10.81
C ASP A 341 -34.14 16.95 -11.12
N VAL A 342 -33.27 16.26 -10.34
CA VAL A 342 -31.84 16.12 -10.64
C VAL A 342 -31.54 14.69 -11.10
N GLY A 343 -31.04 14.55 -12.32
CA GLY A 343 -30.53 13.28 -12.82
C GLY A 343 -29.02 13.15 -12.63
N TRP A 344 -28.51 11.92 -12.74
CA TRP A 344 -27.07 11.68 -12.62
C TRP A 344 -26.24 12.53 -13.61
N ARG A 345 -26.77 12.76 -14.82
CA ARG A 345 -26.12 13.58 -15.84
C ARG A 345 -25.91 15.02 -15.40
N ASP A 346 -26.82 15.54 -14.61
CA ASP A 346 -26.76 16.92 -14.14
C ASP A 346 -25.63 17.14 -13.13
N LEU A 347 -25.09 16.07 -12.54
CA LEU A 347 -23.93 16.18 -11.64
C LEU A 347 -22.65 16.53 -12.40
N PHE A 348 -22.50 16.06 -13.64
CA PHE A 348 -21.23 16.11 -14.35
C PHE A 348 -21.18 17.19 -15.42
N GLU A 349 -20.11 18.00 -15.36
CA GLU A 349 -19.77 18.99 -16.39
C GLU A 349 -19.40 18.32 -17.72
N MET A 350 -18.84 17.12 -17.68
CA MET A 350 -18.44 16.35 -18.85
C MET A 350 -18.47 14.85 -18.53
N VAL A 351 -18.96 14.06 -19.49
CA VAL A 351 -18.90 12.60 -19.41
C VAL A 351 -18.16 12.06 -20.62
N ILE A 352 -17.17 11.21 -20.36
CA ILE A 352 -16.36 10.53 -21.37
C ILE A 352 -16.47 9.02 -21.14
N VAL A 353 -17.09 8.32 -22.06
CA VAL A 353 -17.20 6.85 -22.08
C VAL A 353 -16.20 6.25 -23.07
N SER A 354 -15.90 4.96 -22.96
CA SER A 354 -14.94 4.27 -23.83
C SER A 354 -13.60 5.01 -23.91
N ALA A 355 -13.11 5.52 -22.79
CA ALA A 355 -11.94 6.38 -22.70
C ALA A 355 -10.64 5.64 -23.08
N ARG A 356 -10.59 4.31 -22.92
CA ARG A 356 -9.42 3.45 -23.18
C ARG A 356 -8.24 3.78 -22.27
N LYS A 357 -8.49 3.88 -20.97
CA LYS A 357 -7.38 3.98 -19.99
C LYS A 357 -6.56 2.69 -20.02
N PRO A 358 -5.23 2.72 -19.92
CA PRO A 358 -4.35 3.85 -19.58
C PRO A 358 -3.98 4.78 -20.74
N GLU A 359 -4.26 4.42 -22.01
CA GLU A 359 -3.90 5.20 -23.20
C GLU A 359 -4.49 6.62 -23.18
N PHE A 360 -5.63 6.80 -22.53
CA PHE A 360 -6.28 8.10 -22.32
C PHE A 360 -5.33 9.15 -21.69
N PHE A 361 -4.46 8.72 -20.77
CA PHE A 361 -3.49 9.60 -20.10
C PHE A 361 -2.21 9.84 -20.90
N GLN A 362 -1.88 8.93 -21.80
CA GLN A 362 -0.58 8.90 -22.48
C GLN A 362 -0.65 9.44 -23.91
N LEU A 363 -1.74 9.15 -24.62
CA LEU A 363 -1.87 9.36 -26.05
C LEU A 363 -2.96 10.37 -26.37
N SER A 364 -2.79 11.10 -27.49
CA SER A 364 -3.86 11.91 -28.05
C SER A 364 -4.74 11.03 -28.94
N GLN A 365 -5.98 10.82 -28.53
CA GLN A 365 -6.97 10.03 -29.26
C GLN A 365 -8.11 10.90 -29.78
N PRO A 366 -8.80 10.49 -30.88
CA PRO A 366 -9.95 11.22 -31.40
C PRO A 366 -11.11 11.22 -30.42
N LEU A 367 -11.82 12.33 -30.36
CA LEU A 367 -13.01 12.52 -29.56
C LEU A 367 -14.26 12.43 -30.44
N TYR A 368 -15.27 11.76 -29.94
CA TYR A 368 -16.58 11.67 -30.59
C TYR A 368 -17.65 12.16 -29.62
N GLU A 369 -18.51 13.07 -30.08
CA GLU A 369 -19.67 13.51 -29.31
C GLU A 369 -20.82 12.51 -29.53
N ILE A 370 -21.45 12.05 -28.46
CA ILE A 370 -22.64 11.21 -28.50
C ILE A 370 -23.85 12.14 -28.57
N VAL A 371 -24.58 12.08 -29.69
CA VAL A 371 -25.63 13.05 -30.02
C VAL A 371 -27.06 12.52 -29.83
N THR A 372 -27.22 11.21 -29.65
CA THR A 372 -28.52 10.58 -29.42
C THR A 372 -28.47 9.59 -28.28
N ASP A 373 -29.61 9.30 -27.68
CA ASP A 373 -29.76 8.30 -26.62
C ASP A 373 -29.43 6.86 -27.10
N ASP A 374 -29.51 6.62 -28.40
CA ASP A 374 -29.10 5.35 -29.03
C ASP A 374 -27.58 5.24 -29.19
N GLY A 375 -26.82 6.26 -28.79
CA GLY A 375 -25.34 6.25 -28.81
C GLY A 375 -24.72 6.60 -30.16
N LEU A 376 -25.44 7.25 -31.08
CA LEU A 376 -24.86 7.74 -32.35
C LEU A 376 -23.82 8.83 -32.06
N MET A 377 -22.70 8.73 -32.75
CA MET A 377 -21.53 9.57 -32.51
C MET A 377 -21.16 10.41 -33.73
N ARG A 378 -20.66 11.63 -33.47
CA ARG A 378 -20.00 12.46 -34.49
C ARG A 378 -18.61 12.87 -34.05
N PRO A 379 -17.61 12.96 -34.95
CA PRO A 379 -16.29 13.45 -34.58
C PRO A 379 -16.36 14.90 -34.09
N CYS A 380 -15.60 15.21 -33.03
CA CYS A 380 -15.45 16.59 -32.59
C CYS A 380 -13.98 16.89 -32.19
N PHE A 381 -13.60 18.16 -32.19
CA PHE A 381 -12.23 18.61 -31.92
C PHE A 381 -12.09 19.31 -30.57
N LYS A 382 -13.20 19.60 -29.92
CA LYS A 382 -13.23 20.28 -28.63
C LYS A 382 -14.43 19.77 -27.83
N ALA A 383 -14.19 19.49 -26.57
CA ALA A 383 -15.26 19.19 -25.63
C ALA A 383 -15.88 20.49 -25.09
N ASN A 384 -17.19 20.48 -24.89
CA ASN A 384 -17.95 21.59 -24.32
C ASN A 384 -18.55 21.15 -22.97
N SER A 385 -18.82 22.13 -22.11
CA SER A 385 -19.55 21.93 -20.87
C SER A 385 -20.92 21.27 -21.13
N GLY A 386 -21.31 20.33 -20.25
CA GLY A 386 -22.54 19.55 -20.38
C GLY A 386 -22.49 18.45 -21.45
N GLY A 387 -21.35 18.26 -22.14
CA GLY A 387 -21.22 17.30 -23.23
C GLY A 387 -21.08 15.85 -22.79
N LEU A 388 -21.46 14.95 -23.71
CA LEU A 388 -21.29 13.50 -23.58
C LEU A 388 -20.43 13.01 -24.73
N TYR A 389 -19.33 12.34 -24.40
CA TYR A 389 -18.29 11.99 -25.37
C TYR A 389 -17.87 10.53 -25.28
N SER A 390 -17.25 10.05 -26.34
CA SER A 390 -16.57 8.74 -26.41
C SER A 390 -15.12 8.92 -26.87
N GLY A 391 -14.18 8.23 -26.23
CA GLY A 391 -12.74 8.33 -26.54
C GLY A 391 -12.09 9.60 -25.98
N GLY A 392 -11.22 10.23 -26.76
CA GLY A 392 -10.51 11.45 -26.34
C GLY A 392 -9.25 11.20 -25.53
N SER A 393 -8.73 12.25 -24.88
CA SER A 393 -7.51 12.19 -24.06
C SER A 393 -7.55 13.19 -22.93
N ALA A 394 -6.75 12.94 -21.89
CA ALA A 394 -6.63 13.79 -20.71
C ALA A 394 -6.17 15.22 -21.06
N GLN A 395 -5.19 15.36 -21.96
CA GLN A 395 -4.73 16.67 -22.43
C GLN A 395 -5.84 17.50 -23.09
N MET A 396 -6.81 16.83 -23.71
CA MET A 396 -7.95 17.53 -24.30
C MET A 396 -8.92 18.01 -23.22
N VAL A 397 -9.10 17.25 -22.15
CA VAL A 397 -9.87 17.66 -20.97
C VAL A 397 -9.26 18.92 -20.36
N GLU A 398 -7.97 18.91 -20.08
CA GLU A 398 -7.25 20.08 -19.55
C GLU A 398 -7.45 21.33 -20.43
N LYS A 399 -7.25 21.18 -21.75
CA LYS A 399 -7.44 22.28 -22.70
C LYS A 399 -8.89 22.76 -22.83
N SER A 400 -9.86 21.84 -22.71
CA SER A 400 -11.28 22.19 -22.86
C SER A 400 -11.85 22.94 -21.67
N LEU A 401 -11.34 22.64 -20.48
CA LEU A 401 -11.78 23.23 -19.22
C LEU A 401 -10.87 24.35 -18.74
N ASP A 402 -9.73 24.56 -19.42
CA ASP A 402 -8.68 25.55 -19.05
C ASP A 402 -8.20 25.34 -17.61
N ILE A 403 -7.82 24.09 -17.31
CA ILE A 403 -7.31 23.66 -16.01
C ILE A 403 -5.94 23.02 -16.15
N HIS A 404 -5.15 23.08 -15.07
CA HIS A 404 -3.83 22.48 -15.00
C HIS A 404 -3.82 21.21 -14.16
N GLY A 405 -2.80 20.37 -14.31
CA GLY A 405 -2.72 19.06 -13.70
C GLY A 405 -2.88 19.04 -12.18
N ASP A 406 -2.32 20.03 -11.48
CA ASP A 406 -2.43 20.13 -10.01
C ASP A 406 -3.80 20.67 -9.52
N GLU A 407 -4.66 21.10 -10.44
CA GLU A 407 -6.03 21.53 -10.16
C GLU A 407 -7.06 20.39 -10.29
N ILE A 408 -6.61 19.22 -10.74
CA ILE A 408 -7.45 18.04 -10.97
C ILE A 408 -7.18 17.01 -9.88
N LEU A 409 -8.24 16.54 -9.23
CA LEU A 409 -8.22 15.32 -8.42
C LEU A 409 -8.85 14.19 -9.22
N TYR A 410 -8.04 13.21 -9.58
CA TYR A 410 -8.49 12.01 -10.26
C TYR A 410 -8.77 10.91 -9.25
N VAL A 411 -10.01 10.41 -9.22
CA VAL A 411 -10.46 9.38 -8.29
C VAL A 411 -10.63 8.07 -9.06
N GLY A 412 -9.95 7.01 -8.65
CA GLY A 412 -10.00 5.70 -9.30
C GLY A 412 -9.70 4.56 -8.35
N ASP A 413 -10.09 3.35 -8.73
CA ASP A 413 -9.86 2.12 -7.96
C ASP A 413 -8.64 1.32 -8.44
N HIS A 414 -8.19 1.59 -9.66
CA HIS A 414 -7.09 0.86 -10.27
C HIS A 414 -5.77 1.60 -10.07
N ILE A 415 -4.92 1.08 -9.16
CA ILE A 415 -3.66 1.74 -8.78
C ILE A 415 -2.72 2.00 -9.97
N TYR A 416 -2.74 1.16 -11.01
CA TYR A 416 -1.86 1.29 -12.16
C TYR A 416 -2.48 2.13 -13.28
N THR A 417 -3.65 1.73 -13.82
CA THR A 417 -4.25 2.39 -14.99
C THR A 417 -4.79 3.78 -14.70
N ASP A 418 -5.24 4.01 -13.46
CA ASP A 418 -5.86 5.27 -13.05
C ASP A 418 -4.87 6.16 -12.31
N VAL A 419 -4.46 5.71 -11.13
CA VAL A 419 -3.72 6.52 -10.17
C VAL A 419 -2.28 6.76 -10.63
N SER A 420 -1.55 5.69 -11.01
CA SER A 420 -0.15 5.84 -11.43
C SER A 420 -0.02 6.62 -12.74
N GLN A 421 -0.86 6.31 -13.73
CA GLN A 421 -0.74 6.94 -15.06
C GLN A 421 -1.12 8.42 -15.06
N SER A 422 -2.20 8.79 -14.38
CA SER A 422 -2.60 10.20 -14.24
C SER A 422 -1.55 11.02 -13.48
N LYS A 423 -0.97 10.42 -12.43
CA LYS A 423 0.09 11.08 -11.64
C LYS A 423 1.39 11.28 -12.42
N VAL A 424 1.89 10.22 -13.05
CA VAL A 424 3.22 10.23 -13.70
C VAL A 424 3.21 11.09 -14.97
N HIS A 425 2.19 10.95 -15.82
CA HIS A 425 2.15 11.62 -17.12
C HIS A 425 1.61 13.05 -17.06
N LEU A 426 0.68 13.34 -16.15
CA LEU A 426 -0.06 14.59 -16.14
C LEU A 426 0.11 15.40 -14.84
N ARG A 427 0.72 14.81 -13.82
CA ARG A 427 0.86 15.39 -12.48
C ARG A 427 -0.49 15.71 -11.81
N TRP A 428 -1.55 15.00 -12.20
CA TRP A 428 -2.83 15.12 -11.53
C TRP A 428 -2.72 14.68 -10.08
N ARG A 429 -3.50 15.30 -9.20
CA ARG A 429 -3.72 14.76 -7.86
C ARG A 429 -4.57 13.51 -7.96
N THR A 430 -4.32 12.55 -7.08
CA THR A 430 -4.92 11.22 -7.20
C THR A 430 -5.51 10.74 -5.90
N ALA A 431 -6.68 10.11 -5.98
CA ALA A 431 -7.32 9.42 -4.87
C ALA A 431 -7.59 7.96 -5.27
N LEU A 432 -7.05 7.02 -4.49
CA LEU A 432 -7.31 5.60 -4.69
C LEU A 432 -8.50 5.16 -3.84
N ILE A 433 -9.46 4.48 -4.48
CA ILE A 433 -10.56 3.80 -3.77
C ILE A 433 -10.18 2.34 -3.51
N CYS A 434 -10.21 1.96 -2.25
CA CYS A 434 -9.80 0.65 -1.78
C CYS A 434 -10.83 0.10 -0.80
N ARG A 435 -11.88 -0.55 -1.32
CA ARG A 435 -13.05 -0.99 -0.56
C ARG A 435 -12.67 -1.92 0.61
N GLU A 436 -11.66 -2.76 0.43
CA GLU A 436 -11.19 -3.72 1.43
C GLU A 436 -10.62 -3.08 2.70
N LEU A 437 -10.37 -1.77 2.68
CA LEU A 437 -9.91 -1.04 3.88
C LEU A 437 -10.96 -1.06 4.99
N GLU A 438 -12.25 -1.19 4.69
CA GLU A 438 -13.29 -1.29 5.72
C GLU A 438 -13.13 -2.60 6.49
N ASP A 439 -13.01 -3.71 5.77
CA ASP A 439 -12.81 -5.03 6.39
C ASP A 439 -11.47 -5.09 7.14
N GLU A 440 -10.40 -4.47 6.58
CA GLU A 440 -9.10 -4.39 7.25
C GLU A 440 -9.17 -3.53 8.51
N PHE A 441 -9.88 -2.41 8.48
CA PHE A 441 -10.06 -1.53 9.63
C PHE A 441 -10.83 -2.23 10.75
N ASP A 442 -11.92 -2.90 10.43
CA ASP A 442 -12.70 -3.67 11.40
C ASP A 442 -11.88 -4.79 12.03
N ALA A 443 -11.12 -5.51 11.22
CA ALA A 443 -10.19 -6.53 11.70
C ALA A 443 -9.08 -5.93 12.60
N LEU A 444 -8.56 -4.75 12.28
CA LEU A 444 -7.59 -4.03 13.11
C LEU A 444 -8.16 -3.63 14.47
N VAL A 445 -9.40 -3.13 14.49
CA VAL A 445 -10.10 -2.77 15.74
C VAL A 445 -10.31 -4.02 16.60
N GLN A 446 -10.78 -5.11 16.01
CA GLN A 446 -11.01 -6.37 16.73
C GLN A 446 -9.71 -7.00 17.25
N SER A 447 -8.61 -6.90 16.50
CA SER A 447 -7.31 -7.47 16.87
C SER A 447 -6.48 -6.60 17.82
N HIS A 448 -6.94 -5.38 18.15
CA HIS A 448 -6.17 -4.39 18.89
C HIS A 448 -5.54 -4.94 20.18
N GLY A 449 -6.30 -5.62 21.01
CA GLY A 449 -5.79 -6.20 22.26
C GLY A 449 -4.77 -7.32 22.08
N GLN A 450 -4.85 -8.10 21.00
CA GLN A 450 -3.85 -9.13 20.67
C GLN A 450 -2.56 -8.46 20.17
N LYS A 451 -2.69 -7.43 19.33
CA LYS A 451 -1.58 -6.67 18.79
C LYS A 451 -0.78 -5.93 19.88
N GLU A 452 -1.48 -5.32 20.84
CA GLU A 452 -0.86 -4.69 22.01
C GLU A 452 -0.04 -5.68 22.84
N LYS A 453 -0.59 -6.88 23.10
CA LYS A 453 0.14 -7.96 23.77
C LYS A 453 1.38 -8.41 22.99
N LEU A 454 1.24 -8.57 21.67
CA LEU A 454 2.36 -8.94 20.80
C LEU A 454 3.46 -7.90 20.82
N VAL A 455 3.11 -6.61 20.69
CA VAL A 455 4.07 -5.49 20.77
C VAL A 455 4.78 -5.48 22.12
N THR A 456 4.03 -5.70 23.21
CA THR A 456 4.62 -5.78 24.58
C THR A 456 5.63 -6.93 24.70
N LEU A 457 5.32 -8.11 24.15
CA LEU A 457 6.23 -9.27 24.17
C LEU A 457 7.48 -9.00 23.32
N LEU A 458 7.34 -8.34 22.17
CA LEU A 458 8.47 -7.95 21.31
C LEU A 458 9.38 -6.94 22.00
N GLN A 459 8.82 -5.92 22.67
CA GLN A 459 9.59 -4.96 23.47
C GLN A 459 10.33 -5.66 24.61
N GLN A 460 9.69 -6.61 25.29
CA GLN A 460 10.37 -7.42 26.32
C GLN A 460 11.53 -8.22 25.72
N LYS A 461 11.34 -8.84 24.55
CA LYS A 461 12.39 -9.58 23.84
C LYS A 461 13.55 -8.66 23.45
N GLU A 462 13.27 -7.44 22.99
CA GLU A 462 14.29 -6.44 22.66
C GLU A 462 15.14 -6.07 23.87
N ILE A 463 14.50 -5.77 25.02
CA ILE A 463 15.21 -5.46 26.29
C ILE A 463 16.12 -6.62 26.70
N VAL A 464 15.61 -7.86 26.66
CA VAL A 464 16.39 -9.07 27.01
C VAL A 464 17.55 -9.25 26.02
N GLY A 465 17.31 -9.03 24.73
CA GLY A 465 18.34 -9.08 23.68
C GLY A 465 19.43 -8.03 23.87
N ASP A 466 19.08 -6.81 24.26
CA ASP A 466 20.02 -5.74 24.57
C ASP A 466 20.92 -6.10 25.78
N LEU A 467 20.31 -6.64 26.84
CA LEU A 467 21.07 -7.10 28.02
C LEU A 467 22.03 -8.23 27.64
N PHE A 468 21.55 -9.22 26.88
CA PHE A 468 22.43 -10.31 26.41
C PHE A 468 23.59 -9.78 25.56
N ASN A 469 23.33 -8.84 24.67
CA ASN A 469 24.36 -8.22 23.84
C ASN A 469 25.38 -7.46 24.66
N GLN A 470 24.97 -6.73 25.70
CA GLN A 470 25.88 -6.03 26.61
C GLN A 470 26.79 -6.99 27.36
N LEU A 471 26.25 -8.10 27.87
CA LEU A 471 27.05 -9.12 28.57
C LEU A 471 28.04 -9.81 27.63
N ARG A 472 27.60 -10.16 26.42
CA ARG A 472 28.46 -10.76 25.38
C ARG A 472 29.58 -9.84 24.94
N LEU A 473 29.33 -8.54 24.79
CA LEU A 473 30.37 -7.55 24.51
C LEU A 473 31.37 -7.41 25.67
N ALA A 474 30.89 -7.47 26.92
CA ALA A 474 31.76 -7.44 28.08
C ALA A 474 32.68 -8.66 28.13
N GLN A 475 32.16 -9.86 27.88
CA GLN A 475 32.93 -11.10 27.77
C GLN A 475 33.99 -11.01 26.67
N GLN A 476 33.60 -10.57 25.47
CA GLN A 476 34.52 -10.39 24.35
C GLN A 476 35.62 -9.38 24.62
N ARG A 477 35.30 -8.28 25.34
CA ARG A 477 36.32 -7.29 25.71
C ARG A 477 37.30 -7.80 26.74
N ARG A 478 36.82 -8.54 27.74
CA ARG A 478 37.67 -9.17 28.74
C ARG A 478 38.64 -10.19 28.13
N SER A 479 38.15 -11.06 27.24
CA SER A 479 38.99 -12.03 26.54
C SER A 479 40.09 -11.38 25.70
N ASN A 480 39.91 -10.11 25.31
CA ASN A 480 40.89 -9.29 24.59
C ASN A 480 41.59 -8.27 25.50
N SER A 481 41.60 -8.48 26.83
CA SER A 481 42.22 -7.58 27.83
C SER A 481 41.77 -6.12 27.74
N ARG A 482 40.52 -5.88 27.33
CA ARG A 482 39.91 -4.55 27.26
C ARG A 482 38.86 -4.37 28.37
N PRO A 483 38.68 -3.17 28.93
CA PRO A 483 37.72 -2.95 30.02
C PRO A 483 36.28 -3.10 29.53
N ALA A 484 35.41 -3.70 30.34
CA ALA A 484 33.97 -3.69 30.13
C ALA A 484 33.42 -2.26 30.30
N GLN A 485 32.45 -1.88 29.47
CA GLN A 485 31.89 -0.51 29.49
C GLN A 485 30.66 -0.35 30.38
N THR A 486 29.97 -1.44 30.72
CA THR A 486 28.76 -1.41 31.54
C THR A 486 29.11 -1.70 33.00
N LEU A 487 28.59 -0.87 33.91
CA LEU A 487 28.78 -1.02 35.36
C LEU A 487 28.35 -2.42 35.86
N ALA A 488 27.23 -2.93 35.37
CA ALA A 488 26.74 -4.26 35.74
C ALA A 488 27.73 -5.37 35.36
N ALA A 489 28.27 -5.34 34.14
CA ALA A 489 29.22 -6.32 33.66
C ALA A 489 30.62 -6.19 34.34
N THR A 490 30.99 -5.01 34.84
CA THR A 490 32.26 -4.80 35.52
C THR A 490 32.32 -5.48 36.89
N CYS A 491 31.17 -5.70 37.52
CA CYS A 491 31.05 -6.27 38.86
C CYS A 491 30.86 -7.80 38.88
N MET A 492 30.61 -8.43 37.72
CA MET A 492 30.40 -9.87 37.60
C MET A 492 31.70 -10.57 37.25
N ASP A 493 31.92 -11.78 37.79
CA ASP A 493 33.02 -12.63 37.31
C ASP A 493 32.64 -13.31 35.98
N ASP A 494 33.56 -14.04 35.34
CA ASP A 494 33.32 -14.65 34.02
C ASP A 494 32.30 -15.82 34.09
N GLN A 495 32.21 -16.50 35.23
CA GLN A 495 31.23 -17.56 35.45
C GLN A 495 29.82 -16.98 35.63
N GLU A 496 29.67 -15.96 36.50
CA GLU A 496 28.41 -15.24 36.69
C GLU A 496 27.90 -14.63 35.38
N LEU A 497 28.82 -14.12 34.54
CA LEU A 497 28.51 -13.52 33.26
C LEU A 497 27.98 -14.58 32.28
N THR A 498 28.63 -15.76 32.24
CA THR A 498 28.18 -16.88 31.39
C THR A 498 26.84 -17.44 31.85
N GLU A 499 26.64 -17.63 33.15
CA GLU A 499 25.35 -18.09 33.69
C GLU A 499 24.21 -17.10 33.43
N SER A 500 24.47 -15.79 33.53
CA SER A 500 23.51 -14.75 33.24
C SER A 500 23.11 -14.74 31.75
N MET A 501 24.08 -14.92 30.86
CA MET A 501 23.82 -15.04 29.42
C MET A 501 22.96 -16.27 29.11
N GLN A 502 23.23 -17.42 29.74
CA GLN A 502 22.43 -18.63 29.56
C GLN A 502 20.98 -18.42 30.04
N LYS A 503 20.76 -17.77 31.19
CA LYS A 503 19.41 -17.44 31.69
C LYS A 503 18.67 -16.52 30.72
N LEU A 504 19.34 -15.51 30.14
CA LEU A 504 18.73 -14.62 29.16
C LEU A 504 18.35 -15.35 27.86
N LEU A 505 19.16 -16.31 27.39
CA LEU A 505 18.82 -17.15 26.23
C LEU A 505 17.57 -17.98 26.47
N ILE A 506 17.43 -18.58 27.65
CA ILE A 506 16.21 -19.33 28.03
C ILE A 506 14.98 -18.42 28.05
N VAL A 507 15.12 -17.19 28.57
CA VAL A 507 14.02 -16.21 28.56
C VAL A 507 13.65 -15.80 27.13
N MET A 508 14.66 -15.56 26.27
CA MET A 508 14.41 -15.26 24.84
C MET A 508 13.67 -16.40 24.16
N GLN A 509 14.09 -17.65 24.36
CA GLN A 509 13.42 -18.81 23.81
C GLN A 509 11.95 -18.89 24.25
N ARG A 510 11.67 -18.71 25.56
CA ARG A 510 10.29 -18.69 26.07
C ARG A 510 9.44 -17.55 25.51
N LEU A 511 10.06 -16.41 25.22
CA LEU A 511 9.37 -15.31 24.52
C LEU A 511 9.07 -15.69 23.07
N ASP A 512 10.02 -16.33 22.38
CA ASP A 512 9.84 -16.79 21.00
C ASP A 512 8.72 -17.84 20.87
N GLU A 513 8.62 -18.76 21.82
CA GLU A 513 7.54 -19.75 21.91
C GLU A 513 6.14 -19.09 22.02
N LYS A 514 6.06 -17.89 22.60
CA LYS A 514 4.79 -17.12 22.69
C LYS A 514 4.55 -16.20 21.51
N ILE A 515 5.61 -15.59 21.02
CA ILE A 515 5.57 -14.62 19.93
C ILE A 515 5.27 -15.32 18.59
N GLY A 516 5.88 -16.50 18.35
CA GLY A 516 5.75 -17.22 17.08
C GLY A 516 4.31 -17.43 16.64
N PRO A 517 3.46 -18.12 17.42
CA PRO A 517 2.05 -18.32 17.07
C PRO A 517 1.26 -17.01 16.88
N MET A 518 1.57 -15.98 17.66
CA MET A 518 0.90 -14.68 17.51
C MET A 518 1.30 -13.95 16.22
N LEU A 519 2.54 -14.12 15.76
CA LEU A 519 2.99 -13.59 14.47
C LEU A 519 2.39 -14.35 13.29
N GLU A 520 2.24 -15.67 13.43
CA GLU A 520 1.63 -16.51 12.40
C GLU A 520 0.16 -16.16 12.21
N SER A 521 -0.57 -15.93 13.32
CA SER A 521 -2.00 -15.55 13.29
C SER A 521 -2.25 -14.05 13.07
N ASP A 522 -1.22 -13.22 12.97
CA ASP A 522 -1.39 -11.78 12.75
C ASP A 522 -2.06 -11.51 11.39
N GLY A 523 -3.23 -10.88 11.44
CA GLY A 523 -4.04 -10.57 10.27
C GLY A 523 -5.04 -11.65 9.84
N GLU A 524 -5.15 -12.78 10.54
CA GLU A 524 -6.13 -13.85 10.21
C GLU A 524 -7.59 -13.37 10.26
N LEU A 525 -7.87 -12.33 11.04
CA LEU A 525 -9.21 -11.73 11.10
C LEU A 525 -9.58 -11.02 9.77
N PHE A 526 -8.61 -10.54 9.02
CA PHE A 526 -8.83 -9.99 7.69
C PHE A 526 -8.82 -11.11 6.64
N ASN A 527 -7.75 -11.89 6.57
CA ASN A 527 -7.68 -13.05 5.68
C ASN A 527 -6.81 -14.15 6.30
N LYS A 528 -7.38 -15.35 6.45
CA LYS A 528 -6.74 -16.50 7.12
C LYS A 528 -5.45 -16.97 6.46
N ARG A 529 -5.34 -16.81 5.13
CA ARG A 529 -4.20 -17.28 4.35
C ARG A 529 -3.13 -16.21 4.21
N TRP A 530 -3.54 -14.98 3.95
CA TRP A 530 -2.64 -13.89 3.55
C TRP A 530 -2.39 -12.85 4.65
N GLY A 531 -3.19 -12.84 5.72
CA GLY A 531 -3.15 -11.78 6.72
C GLY A 531 -3.56 -10.42 6.13
N TRP A 532 -3.06 -9.33 6.67
CA TRP A 532 -3.41 -7.95 6.31
C TRP A 532 -3.20 -7.61 4.83
N LEU A 533 -4.06 -6.79 4.23
CA LEU A 533 -3.87 -6.21 2.90
C LEU A 533 -2.63 -5.29 2.87
N SER A 534 -2.58 -4.39 3.85
CA SER A 534 -1.57 -3.33 3.90
C SER A 534 -0.17 -3.79 4.34
N ARG A 535 -0.04 -5.02 4.88
CA ARG A 535 1.20 -5.52 5.48
C ARG A 535 1.61 -6.89 4.95
N ALA A 536 2.90 -7.09 4.80
CA ALA A 536 3.52 -8.37 4.43
C ALA A 536 4.26 -9.03 5.60
N GLY A 537 4.04 -8.59 6.80
CA GLY A 537 4.59 -9.00 8.09
C GLY A 537 4.23 -7.97 9.13
N LEU A 538 4.66 -8.15 10.39
CA LEU A 538 4.24 -7.30 11.50
C LEU A 538 4.53 -5.80 11.26
N TRP A 539 5.72 -5.48 10.76
CA TRP A 539 6.20 -4.10 10.55
C TRP A 539 6.45 -3.77 9.08
N ASP A 540 6.48 -4.76 8.20
CA ASP A 540 6.76 -4.55 6.79
C ASP A 540 5.48 -4.21 6.04
N LYS A 541 5.51 -3.11 5.29
CA LYS A 541 4.44 -2.74 4.37
C LYS A 541 4.37 -3.73 3.21
N SER A 542 3.18 -4.02 2.71
CA SER A 542 3.00 -4.83 1.51
C SER A 542 3.48 -4.07 0.26
N HIS A 543 3.70 -4.79 -0.83
CA HIS A 543 4.01 -4.18 -2.12
C HIS A 543 2.91 -3.22 -2.59
N LEU A 544 1.64 -3.60 -2.38
CA LEU A 544 0.49 -2.75 -2.68
C LEU A 544 0.57 -1.42 -1.91
N THR A 545 0.81 -1.45 -0.59
CA THR A 545 0.94 -0.23 0.20
C THR A 545 2.05 0.69 -0.31
N ARG A 546 3.19 0.11 -0.75
CA ARG A 546 4.24 0.91 -1.38
C ARG A 546 3.76 1.60 -2.64
N GLN A 547 2.95 0.92 -3.49
CA GLN A 547 2.40 1.54 -4.68
C GLN A 547 1.41 2.66 -4.33
N ILE A 548 0.57 2.44 -3.31
CA ILE A 548 -0.35 3.45 -2.80
C ILE A 548 0.44 4.69 -2.36
N GLU A 549 1.42 4.53 -1.48
CA GLU A 549 2.24 5.65 -0.97
C GLU A 549 3.03 6.38 -2.07
N LYS A 550 3.37 5.69 -3.15
CA LYS A 550 4.13 6.28 -4.26
C LYS A 550 3.26 7.13 -5.18
N TYR A 551 2.04 6.70 -5.43
CA TYR A 551 1.22 7.25 -6.51
C TYR A 551 -0.04 7.95 -6.05
N ALA A 552 -0.65 7.53 -4.93
CA ALA A 552 -1.88 8.13 -4.44
C ALA A 552 -1.57 9.28 -3.47
N ASP A 553 -2.18 10.44 -3.70
CA ASP A 553 -2.16 11.55 -2.73
C ASP A 553 -3.15 11.27 -1.59
N ILE A 554 -4.20 10.50 -1.89
CA ILE A 554 -5.24 10.08 -0.95
C ILE A 554 -5.54 8.62 -1.22
N TYR A 555 -5.94 7.90 -0.19
CA TYR A 555 -6.64 6.63 -0.34
C TYR A 555 -7.78 6.53 0.69
N THR A 556 -8.89 5.94 0.27
CA THR A 556 -10.07 5.77 1.12
C THR A 556 -10.86 4.55 0.66
N SER A 557 -11.79 4.07 1.48
CA SER A 557 -12.61 2.91 1.14
C SER A 557 -13.73 3.22 0.16
N ARG A 558 -14.31 4.42 0.23
CA ARG A 558 -15.45 4.87 -0.59
C ARG A 558 -15.34 6.34 -0.95
N VAL A 559 -15.92 6.69 -2.10
CA VAL A 559 -16.07 8.10 -2.50
C VAL A 559 -17.08 8.82 -1.60
N SER A 560 -18.11 8.13 -1.11
CA SER A 560 -19.09 8.67 -0.16
C SER A 560 -18.48 9.20 1.15
N ASN A 561 -17.30 8.72 1.55
CA ASN A 561 -16.58 9.25 2.70
C ASN A 561 -16.31 10.77 2.60
N PHE A 562 -16.30 11.31 1.40
CA PHE A 562 -16.15 12.74 1.19
C PHE A 562 -17.35 13.57 1.67
N LEU A 563 -18.52 12.96 1.86
CA LEU A 563 -19.68 13.62 2.45
C LEU A 563 -19.42 14.11 3.89
N HIS A 564 -18.48 13.47 4.60
CA HIS A 564 -18.13 13.83 5.97
C HIS A 564 -17.21 15.06 6.08
N TYR A 565 -16.78 15.60 4.94
CA TYR A 565 -15.84 16.72 4.88
C TYR A 565 -16.42 17.85 4.03
N THR A 566 -16.13 19.08 4.43
CA THR A 566 -16.52 20.23 3.58
C THR A 566 -15.77 20.17 2.26
N PRO A 567 -16.38 20.57 1.13
CA PRO A 567 -15.71 20.62 -0.16
C PRO A 567 -14.43 21.49 -0.22
N PHE A 568 -14.17 22.26 0.82
CA PHE A 568 -13.00 23.14 0.96
C PHE A 568 -11.98 22.61 1.97
N MET A 569 -12.17 21.39 2.47
CA MET A 569 -11.25 20.80 3.44
C MET A 569 -9.87 20.61 2.81
N TYR A 570 -8.84 21.04 3.52
CA TYR A 570 -7.45 20.74 3.18
C TYR A 570 -6.97 19.61 4.08
N PHE A 571 -6.49 18.56 3.47
CA PHE A 571 -5.93 17.41 4.17
C PHE A 571 -4.41 17.54 4.20
N GLN A 572 -3.81 17.32 5.35
CA GLN A 572 -2.36 17.38 5.54
C GLN A 572 -1.78 15.98 5.67
N SER A 573 -0.56 15.75 5.15
CA SER A 573 0.16 14.53 5.46
C SER A 573 0.42 14.40 6.95
N GLN A 574 0.35 13.16 7.42
CA GLN A 574 0.90 12.83 8.71
C GLN A 574 2.41 13.00 8.66
N GLU A 575 2.98 13.52 9.74
CA GLU A 575 4.42 13.62 9.89
C GLU A 575 5.05 12.23 9.76
N GLN A 576 5.92 12.06 8.76
CA GLN A 576 6.66 10.80 8.59
C GLN A 576 7.84 10.82 9.55
N THR A 577 7.75 10.04 10.62
CA THR A 577 8.83 9.89 11.58
C THR A 577 9.97 9.03 11.00
N LEU A 578 11.18 9.56 11.08
CA LEU A 578 12.41 8.81 10.82
C LEU A 578 12.89 8.14 12.10
N ALA A 579 13.66 7.06 11.99
CA ALA A 579 14.11 6.28 13.15
C ALA A 579 14.92 7.10 14.18
N HIS A 580 15.39 8.29 13.82
CA HIS A 580 16.12 9.20 14.72
C HIS A 580 15.27 10.34 15.28
N ASP A 581 14.00 10.46 14.87
CA ASP A 581 13.08 11.49 15.36
C ASP A 581 12.48 11.11 16.73
N ASP A 582 12.45 9.83 17.07
CA ASP A 582 11.89 9.28 18.32
C ASP A 582 12.56 9.83 19.61
N HIS A 583 13.66 10.56 19.46
CA HIS A 583 14.38 11.16 20.61
C HIS A 583 13.82 12.51 21.05
N SER A 584 12.88 13.10 20.33
CA SER A 584 12.26 14.39 20.70
C SER A 584 11.41 14.27 21.97
N TYR A 585 10.74 13.14 22.18
CA TYR A 585 9.88 12.91 23.34
C TYR A 585 10.64 12.63 24.64
N ALA A 586 11.85 12.06 24.58
CA ALA A 586 12.68 11.82 25.77
C ALA A 586 13.20 13.11 26.43
N ARG A 587 13.13 14.26 25.77
CA ARG A 587 13.54 15.56 26.33
C ARG A 587 12.47 16.20 27.22
N GLU A 588 11.20 15.97 26.94
CA GLU A 588 10.10 16.60 27.71
C GLU A 588 9.87 15.95 29.08
N GLU A 589 10.16 14.65 29.24
CA GLU A 589 10.06 13.99 30.55
C GLU A 589 11.18 14.44 31.51
N ASN A 590 12.37 14.78 31.01
CA ASN A 590 13.47 15.28 31.84
C ASN A 590 13.34 16.76 32.26
N ILE A 591 12.42 17.53 31.63
CA ILE A 591 12.17 18.93 32.00
C ILE A 591 11.11 19.03 33.11
N LYS A 592 10.28 18.00 33.31
CA LYS A 592 9.26 17.97 34.37
C LYS A 592 9.76 17.44 35.72
N VAL A 593 11.04 17.05 35.83
CA VAL A 593 11.65 16.50 37.05
C VAL A 593 12.71 17.46 37.63
N GLN A 594 12.87 18.65 37.12
CA GLN A 594 13.58 19.77 37.75
C GLN A 594 12.54 20.84 38.14
#